data_9889334d9d99102bbda851387a424a69
#
_entry.id   9889334d9d99102bbda851387a424a69
#
_cell.length_a   1.000
_cell.length_b   1.000
_cell.length_c   1.000
_cell.angle_alpha   90.00
_cell.angle_beta   90.00
_cell.angle_gamma   90.00
#
_symmetry.space_group_name_H-M   'P 1'
#
loop_
_entity.id
_entity.type
_entity.pdbx_description
1 polymer ?
#
loop_
_entity_poly.entity_id
_entity_poly.type
_entity_poly.pdbx_seq_one_letter_code
_entity_poly.pdbx_strand_id
1 'polypeptide(L)'
;MEFFKIRIDIPFMRHALAFNVVSLLTFLLAVFFLATKGLNFSIEFTGGTVMEVRYQQAADVESVRKALAVVGYQDTQVQNFGTSRDILIRLPLKRVETDINKSTARQSEQVFAELTKTPSPGEAQACAPMHELFRELVKLDERARPKDKLDQLAKQRDELRGKCTELSRVEFVGPQVGRELAENGALALLITSLGIVGYLAMRFEWKFGVAAIIANLHDVVIILGFFALFQWEFSLPVLAAVLAVLGYSVNESVVIADRIRENFRKMRKASVTEIIDNAITRTISRTIITHGCTQTMVTSMLVFGGPALHYFALALTIGICFGIYSSVLVMAPLVRWLGVRREDLVKPLKDKKQEAVV
;
A
#
# COMPACT_ATOMS: atom_id res chain seq x y z
N MET A 1 -11.63 26.68 -15.11
CA MET A 1 -12.54 27.29 -14.12
C MET A 1 -11.78 27.36 -12.80
N GLU A 2 -11.60 28.57 -12.24
CA GLU A 2 -11.03 28.74 -10.90
C GLU A 2 -12.19 28.66 -9.90
N PHE A 3 -12.36 27.52 -9.21
CA PHE A 3 -13.39 27.35 -8.18
C PHE A 3 -13.18 28.28 -6.99
N PHE A 4 -11.89 28.61 -6.68
CA PHE A 4 -11.53 29.51 -5.60
C PHE A 4 -10.60 30.62 -6.17
N LYS A 5 -11.08 31.87 -6.22
CA LYS A 5 -10.20 33.01 -6.53
C LYS A 5 -9.41 33.41 -5.28
N ILE A 6 -8.22 32.89 -5.14
CA ILE A 6 -7.30 33.33 -4.10
C ILE A 6 -6.66 34.62 -4.59
N ARG A 7 -6.97 35.73 -3.93
CA ARG A 7 -6.49 37.09 -4.31
C ARG A 7 -5.14 37.43 -3.72
N ILE A 8 -4.74 36.78 -2.65
CA ILE A 8 -3.50 37.08 -1.89
C ILE A 8 -2.61 35.84 -1.97
N ASP A 9 -1.33 36.04 -2.28
CA ASP A 9 -0.36 34.96 -2.32
C ASP A 9 -0.10 34.47 -0.89
N ILE A 10 -0.18 33.13 -0.68
CA ILE A 10 0.03 32.50 0.62
C ILE A 10 1.54 32.32 0.83
N PRO A 11 2.10 32.78 1.95
CA PRO A 11 3.55 32.73 2.19
C PRO A 11 4.01 31.33 2.65
N PHE A 12 3.94 30.32 1.81
CA PHE A 12 4.36 28.94 2.09
C PHE A 12 5.83 28.85 2.49
N MET A 13 6.68 29.60 1.80
CA MET A 13 8.13 29.57 2.02
C MET A 13 8.56 30.17 3.35
N ARG A 14 7.70 30.95 4.02
CA ARG A 14 7.97 31.49 5.36
C ARG A 14 8.17 30.38 6.40
N HIS A 15 7.40 29.29 6.27
CA HIS A 15 7.41 28.16 7.19
C HIS A 15 8.12 26.93 6.63
N ALA A 16 8.76 27.05 5.47
CA ALA A 16 9.41 25.96 4.75
C ALA A 16 10.40 25.17 5.61
N LEU A 17 11.21 25.89 6.44
CA LEU A 17 12.19 25.22 7.31
C LEU A 17 11.50 24.30 8.32
N ALA A 18 10.46 24.79 9.01
CA ALA A 18 9.73 24.00 10.01
C ALA A 18 9.11 22.73 9.38
N PHE A 19 8.45 22.88 8.23
CA PHE A 19 7.86 21.74 7.52
C PHE A 19 8.90 20.74 7.02
N ASN A 20 10.06 21.20 6.54
CA ASN A 20 11.13 20.31 6.12
C ASN A 20 11.81 19.60 7.29
N VAL A 21 11.91 20.21 8.45
CA VAL A 21 12.36 19.53 9.68
C VAL A 21 11.38 18.43 10.07
N VAL A 22 10.08 18.71 10.09
CA VAL A 22 9.04 17.70 10.35
C VAL A 22 9.12 16.58 9.32
N SER A 23 9.26 16.91 8.03
CA SER A 23 9.42 15.95 6.95
C SER A 23 10.65 15.04 7.14
N LEU A 24 11.79 15.63 7.48
CA LEU A 24 13.01 14.88 7.75
C LEU A 24 12.84 13.95 8.97
N LEU A 25 12.22 14.42 10.03
CA LEU A 25 11.95 13.60 11.22
C LEU A 25 11.01 12.43 10.91
N THR A 26 9.92 12.67 10.17
CA THR A 26 8.98 11.61 9.76
C THR A 26 9.66 10.62 8.81
N PHE A 27 10.51 11.09 7.90
CA PHE A 27 11.29 10.23 7.02
C PHE A 27 12.27 9.34 7.80
N LEU A 28 13.04 9.93 8.72
CA LEU A 28 13.96 9.17 9.57
C LEU A 28 13.25 8.16 10.45
N LEU A 29 12.07 8.51 10.98
CA LEU A 29 11.23 7.60 11.74
C LEU A 29 10.71 6.44 10.86
N ALA A 30 10.30 6.72 9.63
CA ALA A 30 9.90 5.71 8.66
C ALA A 30 11.05 4.73 8.34
N VAL A 31 12.25 5.27 8.07
CA VAL A 31 13.46 4.45 7.85
C VAL A 31 13.79 3.62 9.08
N PHE A 32 13.70 4.20 10.27
CA PHE A 32 13.93 3.48 11.52
C PHE A 32 12.98 2.26 11.68
N PHE A 33 11.67 2.44 11.45
CA PHE A 33 10.74 1.32 11.53
C PHE A 33 10.94 0.30 10.42
N LEU A 34 11.28 0.72 9.22
CA LEU A 34 11.65 -0.19 8.13
C LEU A 34 12.88 -1.04 8.48
N ALA A 35 13.88 -0.44 9.11
CA ALA A 35 15.12 -1.13 9.49
C ALA A 35 14.93 -2.06 10.70
N THR A 36 14.08 -1.68 11.67
CA THR A 36 13.93 -2.42 12.93
C THR A 36 12.84 -3.47 12.91
N LYS A 37 11.67 -3.14 12.33
CA LYS A 37 10.51 -4.05 12.26
C LYS A 37 10.39 -4.74 10.89
N GLY A 38 10.87 -4.10 9.81
CA GLY A 38 10.67 -4.58 8.45
C GLY A 38 9.22 -4.49 8.00
N LEU A 39 8.93 -4.94 6.77
CA LEU A 39 7.59 -5.04 6.22
C LEU A 39 6.99 -6.42 6.57
N ASN A 40 5.70 -6.43 6.87
CA ASN A 40 4.93 -7.65 7.06
C ASN A 40 4.42 -8.12 5.68
N PHE A 41 5.24 -8.90 4.97
CA PHE A 41 4.91 -9.40 3.63
C PHE A 41 3.77 -10.41 3.65
N SER A 42 2.85 -10.30 2.68
CA SER A 42 1.82 -11.31 2.43
C SER A 42 2.40 -12.61 1.88
N ILE A 43 1.58 -13.66 1.85
CA ILE A 43 1.97 -14.95 1.26
C ILE A 43 2.31 -14.86 -0.22
N GLU A 44 1.85 -13.84 -0.90
CA GLU A 44 2.17 -13.57 -2.31
C GLU A 44 3.67 -13.39 -2.54
N PHE A 45 4.38 -12.90 -1.51
CA PHE A 45 5.85 -12.71 -1.55
C PHE A 45 6.63 -13.80 -0.79
N THR A 46 6.06 -14.31 0.32
CA THR A 46 6.77 -15.27 1.18
C THR A 46 6.49 -16.72 0.82
N GLY A 47 5.42 -16.97 0.09
CA GLY A 47 4.85 -18.30 -0.05
C GLY A 47 4.16 -18.75 1.25
N GLY A 48 3.26 -19.70 1.15
CA GLY A 48 2.54 -20.24 2.31
C GLY A 48 1.05 -20.47 2.01
N THR A 49 0.30 -20.80 3.07
CA THR A 49 -1.16 -20.97 3.01
C THR A 49 -1.82 -19.91 3.87
N VAL A 50 -2.80 -19.21 3.32
CA VAL A 50 -3.72 -18.36 4.08
C VAL A 50 -5.06 -19.05 4.17
N MET A 51 -5.61 -19.08 5.37
CA MET A 51 -6.96 -19.57 5.66
C MET A 51 -7.77 -18.44 6.27
N GLU A 52 -8.97 -18.24 5.77
CA GLU A 52 -9.97 -17.35 6.36
C GLU A 52 -11.05 -18.19 7.01
N VAL A 53 -11.17 -18.08 8.32
CA VAL A 53 -12.15 -18.83 9.13
C VAL A 53 -13.16 -17.85 9.70
N ARG A 54 -14.43 -18.08 9.42
CA ARG A 54 -15.54 -17.27 9.93
C ARG A 54 -16.20 -17.98 11.10
N TYR A 55 -16.23 -17.30 12.23
CA TYR A 55 -16.89 -17.72 13.46
C TYR A 55 -18.29 -17.11 13.59
N GLN A 56 -19.14 -17.68 14.43
CA GLN A 56 -20.50 -17.18 14.67
C GLN A 56 -20.52 -15.92 15.53
N GLN A 57 -19.60 -15.81 16.48
CA GLN A 57 -19.39 -14.65 17.33
C GLN A 57 -17.95 -14.17 17.23
N ALA A 58 -17.64 -13.08 17.95
CA ALA A 58 -16.26 -12.59 18.03
C ALA A 58 -15.32 -13.70 18.49
N ALA A 59 -14.32 -14.00 17.67
CA ALA A 59 -13.34 -15.05 17.93
C ALA A 59 -12.19 -14.53 18.77
N ASP A 60 -11.74 -15.34 19.73
CA ASP A 60 -10.55 -15.05 20.51
C ASP A 60 -9.31 -15.55 19.76
N VAL A 61 -8.49 -14.60 19.30
CA VAL A 61 -7.24 -14.85 18.56
C VAL A 61 -6.28 -15.73 19.35
N GLU A 62 -6.23 -15.58 20.67
CA GLU A 62 -5.35 -16.38 21.53
C GLU A 62 -5.79 -17.85 21.62
N SER A 63 -7.08 -18.11 21.68
CA SER A 63 -7.62 -19.47 21.63
C SER A 63 -7.31 -20.15 20.30
N VAL A 64 -7.41 -19.41 19.19
CA VAL A 64 -7.02 -19.91 17.85
C VAL A 64 -5.52 -20.24 17.81
N ARG A 65 -4.65 -19.37 18.33
CA ARG A 65 -3.19 -19.65 18.40
C ARG A 65 -2.87 -20.90 19.22
N LYS A 66 -3.53 -21.08 20.36
CA LYS A 66 -3.35 -22.29 21.18
C LYS A 66 -3.75 -23.55 20.43
N ALA A 67 -4.87 -23.51 19.71
CA ALA A 67 -5.31 -24.64 18.89
C ALA A 67 -4.31 -24.98 17.78
N LEU A 68 -3.75 -23.94 17.13
CA LEU A 68 -2.71 -24.09 16.10
C LEU A 68 -1.40 -24.68 16.65
N ALA A 69 -1.01 -24.27 17.86
CA ALA A 69 0.18 -24.82 18.53
C ALA A 69 0.07 -26.32 18.77
N VAL A 70 -1.13 -26.86 19.06
CA VAL A 70 -1.39 -28.30 19.23
C VAL A 70 -1.10 -29.07 17.93
N VAL A 71 -1.37 -28.48 16.77
CA VAL A 71 -1.08 -29.09 15.45
C VAL A 71 0.35 -28.82 14.96
N GLY A 72 1.17 -28.21 15.83
CA GLY A 72 2.59 -27.97 15.57
C GLY A 72 2.87 -26.70 14.74
N TYR A 73 1.98 -25.71 14.80
CA TYR A 73 2.15 -24.37 14.22
C TYR A 73 2.32 -23.34 15.32
N GLN A 74 3.53 -23.22 15.90
CA GLN A 74 3.81 -22.33 17.04
C GLN A 74 3.98 -20.86 16.63
N ASP A 75 4.53 -20.58 15.44
CA ASP A 75 4.83 -19.22 14.95
C ASP A 75 3.83 -18.76 13.87
N THR A 76 2.57 -19.12 14.05
CA THR A 76 1.53 -18.78 13.06
C THR A 76 0.99 -17.39 13.31
N GLN A 77 0.94 -16.58 12.26
CA GLN A 77 0.27 -15.28 12.31
C GLN A 77 -1.25 -15.48 12.29
N VAL A 78 -1.91 -15.04 13.36
CA VAL A 78 -3.36 -15.06 13.51
C VAL A 78 -3.84 -13.66 13.81
N GLN A 79 -4.76 -13.14 13.01
CA GLN A 79 -5.30 -11.80 13.17
C GLN A 79 -6.78 -11.74 12.76
N ASN A 80 -7.50 -10.75 13.29
CA ASN A 80 -8.85 -10.44 12.81
C ASN A 80 -8.78 -9.87 11.39
N PHE A 81 -9.75 -10.21 10.55
CA PHE A 81 -9.81 -9.79 9.15
C PHE A 81 -11.19 -9.24 8.81
N GLY A 82 -11.30 -7.92 8.73
CA GLY A 82 -12.56 -7.22 8.44
C GLY A 82 -13.48 -7.12 9.63
N THR A 83 -13.95 -8.24 10.17
CA THR A 83 -14.82 -8.27 11.36
C THR A 83 -14.16 -9.01 12.53
N SER A 84 -14.70 -8.85 13.74
CA SER A 84 -14.23 -9.60 14.91
C SER A 84 -14.55 -11.11 14.83
N ARG A 85 -15.38 -11.53 13.87
CA ARG A 85 -15.76 -12.93 13.64
C ARG A 85 -14.90 -13.62 12.59
N ASP A 86 -14.24 -12.85 11.73
CA ASP A 86 -13.41 -13.39 10.66
C ASP A 86 -11.95 -13.38 11.10
N ILE A 87 -11.33 -14.56 11.10
CA ILE A 87 -9.93 -14.76 11.47
C ILE A 87 -9.12 -15.16 10.25
N LEU A 88 -8.05 -14.44 10.00
CA LEU A 88 -7.03 -14.78 9.01
C LEU A 88 -5.90 -15.54 9.69
N ILE A 89 -5.58 -16.72 9.18
CA ILE A 89 -4.53 -17.61 9.66
C ILE A 89 -3.52 -17.80 8.54
N ARG A 90 -2.24 -17.49 8.79
CA ARG A 90 -1.16 -17.73 7.84
C ARG A 90 -0.30 -18.88 8.29
N LEU A 91 -0.34 -19.96 7.54
CA LEU A 91 0.43 -21.16 7.79
C LEU A 91 1.74 -21.11 7.00
N PRO A 92 2.90 -21.24 7.67
CA PRO A 92 4.17 -21.38 6.98
C PRO A 92 4.22 -22.73 6.24
N LEU A 93 5.02 -22.77 5.17
CA LEU A 93 5.25 -24.00 4.43
C LEU A 93 5.97 -25.04 5.30
N LYS A 94 5.32 -26.17 5.56
CA LYS A 94 6.01 -27.36 6.08
C LYS A 94 6.61 -28.14 4.92
N ARG A 95 7.93 -28.27 4.89
CA ARG A 95 8.68 -29.12 3.93
C ARG A 95 8.51 -30.60 4.27
N VAL A 96 7.37 -31.20 4.02
CA VAL A 96 7.17 -32.60 4.40
C VAL A 96 6.82 -33.53 3.23
N GLU A 97 6.40 -33.02 2.06
CA GLU A 97 6.02 -33.91 0.95
C GLU A 97 6.45 -33.38 -0.42
N THR A 98 6.72 -34.34 -1.33
CA THR A 98 7.14 -34.12 -2.73
C THR A 98 6.04 -33.50 -3.60
N ASP A 99 4.78 -33.46 -3.14
CA ASP A 99 3.61 -32.94 -3.85
C ASP A 99 2.98 -31.78 -3.05
N ILE A 100 3.44 -30.57 -3.35
CA ILE A 100 3.13 -29.34 -2.60
C ILE A 100 1.62 -29.05 -2.56
N ASN A 101 0.89 -29.31 -3.65
CA ASN A 101 -0.55 -29.00 -3.72
C ASN A 101 -1.39 -29.93 -2.82
N LYS A 102 -1.00 -31.21 -2.70
CA LYS A 102 -1.68 -32.14 -1.81
C LYS A 102 -1.38 -31.87 -0.34
N SER A 103 -0.13 -31.46 -0.04
CA SER A 103 0.26 -31.13 1.31
C SER A 103 -0.50 -29.93 1.86
N THR A 104 -0.83 -28.98 1.02
CA THR A 104 -1.47 -27.70 1.37
C THR A 104 -2.97 -27.85 1.66
N ALA A 105 -3.71 -28.57 0.80
CA ALA A 105 -5.12 -28.87 1.04
C ALA A 105 -5.26 -29.65 2.36
N ARG A 106 -4.40 -30.65 2.58
CA ARG A 106 -4.35 -31.40 3.84
C ARG A 106 -4.01 -30.53 5.06
N GLN A 107 -3.07 -29.59 4.92
CA GLN A 107 -2.73 -28.67 6.01
C GLN A 107 -3.93 -27.85 6.47
N SER A 108 -4.61 -27.22 5.51
CA SER A 108 -5.78 -26.37 5.80
C SER A 108 -6.94 -27.19 6.41
N GLU A 109 -7.20 -28.39 5.87
CA GLU A 109 -8.20 -29.30 6.42
C GLU A 109 -7.87 -29.75 7.84
N GLN A 110 -6.61 -30.12 8.12
CA GLN A 110 -6.15 -30.54 9.47
C GLN A 110 -6.27 -29.38 10.47
N VAL A 111 -5.86 -28.18 10.09
CA VAL A 111 -5.98 -26.98 10.92
C VAL A 111 -7.44 -26.67 11.20
N PHE A 112 -8.31 -26.69 10.18
CA PHE A 112 -9.74 -26.43 10.36
C PHE A 112 -10.41 -27.52 11.21
N ALA A 113 -10.03 -28.79 11.04
CA ALA A 113 -10.49 -29.89 11.88
C ALA A 113 -10.12 -29.71 13.35
N GLU A 114 -8.95 -29.13 13.64
CA GLU A 114 -8.53 -28.83 15.02
C GLU A 114 -9.34 -27.66 15.60
N LEU A 115 -9.49 -26.58 14.83
CA LEU A 115 -10.27 -25.40 15.24
C LEU A 115 -11.73 -25.71 15.55
N THR A 116 -12.29 -26.72 14.91
CA THR A 116 -13.68 -27.17 15.12
C THR A 116 -13.84 -28.27 16.19
N LYS A 117 -12.81 -28.61 16.96
CA LYS A 117 -12.93 -29.55 18.07
C LYS A 117 -13.75 -29.00 19.24
N THR A 118 -13.60 -27.71 19.51
CA THR A 118 -14.37 -27.01 20.55
C THR A 118 -15.42 -26.12 19.88
N PRO A 119 -16.69 -26.25 20.24
CA PRO A 119 -17.74 -25.40 19.69
C PRO A 119 -17.44 -23.92 19.94
N SER A 120 -17.63 -23.08 18.94
CA SER A 120 -17.50 -21.64 19.07
C SER A 120 -18.68 -21.06 19.86
N PRO A 121 -18.50 -19.97 20.61
CA PRO A 121 -19.63 -19.28 21.26
C PRO A 121 -20.70 -18.93 20.21
N GLY A 122 -21.97 -19.25 20.52
CA GLY A 122 -23.10 -18.99 19.64
C GLY A 122 -23.27 -19.98 18.48
N GLU A 123 -22.42 -20.98 18.38
CA GLU A 123 -22.54 -22.02 17.35
C GLU A 123 -23.72 -22.94 17.60
N ALA A 124 -24.48 -23.25 16.55
CA ALA A 124 -25.64 -24.11 16.66
C ALA A 124 -25.21 -25.54 17.08
N GLN A 125 -25.96 -26.15 17.99
CA GLN A 125 -25.68 -27.51 18.44
C GLN A 125 -25.70 -28.53 17.28
N ALA A 126 -26.46 -28.25 16.21
CA ALA A 126 -26.47 -29.02 14.97
C ALA A 126 -25.12 -29.02 14.21
N CYS A 127 -24.18 -28.11 14.51
CA CYS A 127 -22.90 -28.06 13.83
C CYS A 127 -21.92 -29.15 14.28
N ALA A 128 -22.05 -29.63 15.50
CA ALA A 128 -21.17 -30.66 16.06
C ALA A 128 -21.07 -31.93 15.22
N PRO A 129 -22.21 -32.56 14.76
CA PRO A 129 -22.16 -33.75 13.91
C PRO A 129 -21.49 -33.47 12.54
N MET A 130 -21.74 -32.31 11.95
CA MET A 130 -21.09 -31.89 10.70
C MET A 130 -19.56 -31.76 10.86
N HIS A 131 -19.10 -31.11 11.90
CA HIS A 131 -17.68 -30.99 12.19
C HIS A 131 -17.03 -32.31 12.55
N GLU A 132 -17.75 -33.22 13.21
CA GLU A 132 -17.26 -34.57 13.50
C GLU A 132 -17.11 -35.41 12.21
N LEU A 133 -18.10 -35.38 11.32
CA LEU A 133 -18.00 -35.99 10.00
C LEU A 133 -16.83 -35.43 9.18
N PHE A 134 -16.63 -34.11 9.21
CA PHE A 134 -15.48 -33.49 8.57
C PHE A 134 -14.16 -34.01 9.14
N ARG A 135 -13.99 -34.06 10.47
CA ARG A 135 -12.80 -34.58 11.13
C ARG A 135 -12.52 -36.05 10.81
N GLU A 136 -13.56 -36.88 10.67
CA GLU A 136 -13.41 -38.27 10.21
C GLU A 136 -12.87 -38.34 8.79
N LEU A 137 -13.42 -37.52 7.88
CA LEU A 137 -13.02 -37.51 6.47
C LEU A 137 -11.57 -37.01 6.29
N VAL A 138 -11.14 -36.02 7.09
CA VAL A 138 -9.78 -35.48 7.03
C VAL A 138 -8.71 -36.51 7.46
N LYS A 139 -9.07 -37.48 8.33
CA LYS A 139 -8.16 -38.57 8.72
C LYS A 139 -7.90 -39.56 7.58
N LEU A 140 -8.82 -39.67 6.64
CA LEU A 140 -8.72 -40.55 5.48
C LEU A 140 -7.90 -39.90 4.36
N ASP A 141 -7.24 -40.75 3.59
CA ASP A 141 -6.60 -40.27 2.35
C ASP A 141 -7.67 -39.76 1.38
N GLU A 142 -7.40 -38.68 0.64
CA GLU A 142 -8.36 -38.01 -0.24
C GLU A 142 -9.03 -39.01 -1.22
N ARG A 143 -8.23 -39.96 -1.73
CA ARG A 143 -8.70 -41.02 -2.64
C ARG A 143 -9.55 -42.10 -1.97
N ALA A 144 -9.43 -42.20 -0.65
CA ALA A 144 -10.14 -43.23 0.15
C ALA A 144 -11.43 -42.68 0.80
N ARG A 145 -11.73 -41.38 0.61
CA ARG A 145 -12.95 -40.77 1.18
C ARG A 145 -14.20 -41.28 0.49
N PRO A 146 -15.19 -41.83 1.24
CA PRO A 146 -16.43 -42.31 0.67
C PRO A 146 -17.26 -41.15 0.08
N LYS A 147 -17.75 -41.32 -1.13
CA LYS A 147 -18.54 -40.28 -1.84
C LYS A 147 -19.84 -39.94 -1.10
N ASP A 148 -20.53 -40.95 -0.56
CA ASP A 148 -21.76 -40.78 0.23
C ASP A 148 -21.55 -39.86 1.44
N LYS A 149 -20.42 -40.01 2.15
CA LYS A 149 -20.07 -39.14 3.28
C LYS A 149 -19.71 -37.74 2.83
N LEU A 150 -19.07 -37.58 1.69
CA LEU A 150 -18.75 -36.25 1.11
C LEU A 150 -20.04 -35.52 0.69
N ASP A 151 -20.97 -36.21 0.06
CA ASP A 151 -22.29 -35.68 -0.32
C ASP A 151 -23.13 -35.30 0.91
N GLN A 152 -23.05 -36.11 1.97
CA GLN A 152 -23.70 -35.84 3.25
C GLN A 152 -23.11 -34.57 3.90
N LEU A 153 -21.77 -34.42 3.92
CA LEU A 153 -21.10 -33.25 4.45
C LEU A 153 -21.47 -31.98 3.67
N ALA A 154 -21.50 -32.06 2.32
CA ALA A 154 -21.90 -30.96 1.48
C ALA A 154 -23.34 -30.51 1.77
N LYS A 155 -24.27 -31.44 1.89
CA LYS A 155 -25.68 -31.18 2.25
C LYS A 155 -25.82 -30.50 3.62
N GLN A 156 -25.15 -31.03 4.65
CA GLN A 156 -25.17 -30.46 5.99
C GLN A 156 -24.54 -29.04 6.01
N ARG A 157 -23.49 -28.84 5.25
CA ARG A 157 -22.83 -27.51 5.11
C ARG A 157 -23.79 -26.49 4.49
N ASP A 158 -24.51 -26.85 3.44
CA ASP A 158 -25.48 -25.96 2.79
C ASP A 158 -26.68 -25.65 3.70
N GLU A 159 -27.22 -26.63 4.44
CA GLU A 159 -28.33 -26.47 5.38
C GLU A 159 -27.94 -25.59 6.60
N LEU A 160 -26.71 -25.70 7.05
CA LEU A 160 -26.17 -25.00 8.24
C LEU A 160 -25.34 -23.77 7.89
N ARG A 161 -25.38 -23.35 6.64
CA ARG A 161 -24.61 -22.20 6.16
C ARG A 161 -24.89 -20.95 6.98
N GLY A 162 -23.83 -20.29 7.44
CA GLY A 162 -23.93 -19.10 8.27
C GLY A 162 -24.37 -19.36 9.72
N LYS A 163 -24.50 -20.62 10.16
CA LYS A 163 -24.81 -21.01 11.55
C LYS A 163 -23.64 -21.72 12.24
N CYS A 164 -22.68 -22.18 11.47
CA CYS A 164 -21.50 -22.90 11.95
C CYS A 164 -20.25 -22.12 11.65
N THR A 165 -19.16 -22.49 12.33
CA THR A 165 -17.81 -22.05 11.95
C THR A 165 -17.49 -22.57 10.56
N GLU A 166 -17.10 -21.68 9.66
CA GLU A 166 -16.89 -21.99 8.25
C GLU A 166 -15.48 -21.63 7.81
N LEU A 167 -14.91 -22.46 6.96
CA LEU A 167 -13.70 -22.15 6.21
C LEU A 167 -14.12 -21.36 4.97
N SER A 168 -13.96 -20.02 5.02
CA SER A 168 -14.44 -19.11 3.98
C SER A 168 -13.53 -19.12 2.75
N ARG A 169 -12.21 -19.17 2.98
CA ARG A 169 -11.22 -19.09 1.91
C ARG A 169 -9.94 -19.81 2.30
N VAL A 170 -9.33 -20.47 1.32
CA VAL A 170 -7.98 -21.01 1.43
C VAL A 170 -7.21 -20.59 0.20
N GLU A 171 -6.10 -19.93 0.40
CA GLU A 171 -5.18 -19.56 -0.67
C GLU A 171 -3.81 -20.16 -0.40
N PHE A 172 -3.18 -20.59 -1.48
CA PHE A 172 -1.83 -21.13 -1.43
C PHE A 172 -0.96 -20.47 -2.48
N VAL A 173 0.22 -20.07 -2.05
CA VAL A 173 1.28 -19.60 -2.94
C VAL A 173 2.52 -20.45 -2.73
N GLY A 174 3.00 -21.09 -3.78
CA GLY A 174 4.24 -21.84 -3.75
C GLY A 174 5.44 -20.90 -3.49
N PRO A 175 6.51 -21.38 -2.80
CA PRO A 175 7.66 -20.54 -2.46
C PRO A 175 8.42 -20.03 -3.67
N GLN A 176 8.40 -20.75 -4.77
CA GLN A 176 9.01 -20.31 -6.03
C GLN A 176 8.24 -19.13 -6.61
N VAL A 177 6.92 -19.24 -6.69
CA VAL A 177 6.03 -18.18 -7.19
C VAL A 177 6.14 -16.93 -6.31
N GLY A 178 6.14 -17.09 -4.98
CA GLY A 178 6.31 -15.97 -4.05
C GLY A 178 7.63 -15.23 -4.28
N ARG A 179 8.71 -15.96 -4.50
CA ARG A 179 10.02 -15.38 -4.80
C ARG A 179 10.05 -14.63 -6.13
N GLU A 180 9.51 -15.24 -7.19
CA GLU A 180 9.37 -14.59 -8.49
C GLU A 180 8.53 -13.30 -8.42
N LEU A 181 7.45 -13.29 -7.66
CA LEU A 181 6.62 -12.11 -7.45
C LEU A 181 7.36 -11.02 -6.66
N ALA A 182 8.15 -11.39 -5.65
CA ALA A 182 8.96 -10.44 -4.89
C ALA A 182 10.06 -9.79 -5.78
N GLU A 183 10.77 -10.60 -6.56
CA GLU A 183 11.80 -10.14 -7.50
C GLU A 183 11.21 -9.23 -8.57
N ASN A 184 10.11 -9.64 -9.21
CA ASN A 184 9.41 -8.85 -10.21
C ASN A 184 8.82 -7.56 -9.63
N GLY A 185 8.31 -7.60 -8.40
CA GLY A 185 7.81 -6.42 -7.69
C GLY A 185 8.91 -5.40 -7.40
N ALA A 186 10.06 -5.87 -6.91
CA ALA A 186 11.23 -5.01 -6.69
C ALA A 186 11.76 -4.42 -8.01
N LEU A 187 11.81 -5.23 -9.06
CA LEU A 187 12.20 -4.78 -10.40
C LEU A 187 11.23 -3.74 -10.97
N ALA A 188 9.91 -3.92 -10.78
CA ALA A 188 8.91 -2.97 -11.20
C ALA A 188 9.08 -1.61 -10.50
N LEU A 189 9.33 -1.60 -9.18
CA LEU A 189 9.66 -0.37 -8.44
C LEU A 189 10.92 0.31 -8.98
N LEU A 190 11.96 -0.46 -9.23
CA LEU A 190 13.23 0.06 -9.75
C LEU A 190 13.05 0.67 -11.14
N ILE A 191 12.44 -0.06 -12.08
CA ILE A 191 12.23 0.40 -13.47
C ILE A 191 11.33 1.64 -13.48
N THR A 192 10.25 1.64 -12.71
CA THR A 192 9.35 2.80 -12.60
C THR A 192 10.10 4.01 -12.06
N SER A 193 10.89 3.84 -11.00
CA SER A 193 11.69 4.92 -10.41
C SER A 193 12.72 5.45 -11.40
N LEU A 194 13.44 4.59 -12.12
CA LEU A 194 14.39 4.99 -13.16
C LEU A 194 13.70 5.69 -14.33
N GLY A 195 12.53 5.21 -14.75
CA GLY A 195 11.72 5.86 -15.78
C GLY A 195 11.30 7.29 -15.38
N ILE A 196 10.88 7.47 -14.14
CA ILE A 196 10.53 8.79 -13.58
C ILE A 196 11.76 9.71 -13.54
N VAL A 197 12.90 9.21 -13.05
CA VAL A 197 14.16 9.97 -13.03
C VAL A 197 14.56 10.40 -14.44
N GLY A 198 14.50 9.47 -15.41
CA GLY A 198 14.78 9.75 -16.82
C GLY A 198 13.84 10.81 -17.41
N TYR A 199 12.54 10.70 -17.14
CA TYR A 199 11.55 11.68 -17.57
C TYR A 199 11.83 13.07 -16.97
N LEU A 200 12.08 13.16 -15.66
CA LEU A 200 12.35 14.42 -14.99
C LEU A 200 13.68 15.05 -15.47
N ALA A 201 14.71 14.26 -15.73
CA ALA A 201 15.99 14.71 -16.26
C ALA A 201 15.86 15.30 -17.67
N MET A 202 14.99 14.75 -18.51
CA MET A 202 14.72 15.28 -19.86
C MET A 202 13.80 16.51 -19.83
N ARG A 203 12.85 16.56 -18.87
CA ARG A 203 11.80 17.58 -18.83
C ARG A 203 12.20 18.85 -18.13
N PHE A 204 13.07 18.75 -17.11
CA PHE A 204 13.44 19.85 -16.22
C PHE A 204 14.97 20.03 -16.13
N GLU A 205 15.37 21.23 -15.70
CA GLU A 205 16.74 21.45 -15.25
C GLU A 205 17.02 20.61 -14.00
N TRP A 206 18.28 20.21 -13.82
CA TRP A 206 18.70 19.26 -12.78
C TRP A 206 18.23 19.62 -11.36
N LYS A 207 18.14 20.93 -11.01
CA LYS A 207 17.69 21.40 -9.70
C LYS A 207 16.25 20.99 -9.39
N PHE A 208 15.37 21.12 -10.37
CA PHE A 208 13.96 20.68 -10.26
C PHE A 208 13.86 19.15 -10.27
N GLY A 209 14.63 18.49 -11.13
CA GLY A 209 14.65 17.04 -11.21
C GLY A 209 15.07 16.41 -9.89
N VAL A 210 16.18 16.86 -9.30
CA VAL A 210 16.67 16.37 -8.00
C VAL A 210 15.65 16.62 -6.88
N ALA A 211 15.07 17.83 -6.81
CA ALA A 211 14.07 18.17 -5.79
C ALA A 211 12.82 17.27 -5.89
N ALA A 212 12.32 17.01 -7.11
CA ALA A 212 11.18 16.16 -7.34
C ALA A 212 11.47 14.67 -7.03
N ILE A 213 12.68 14.18 -7.35
CA ILE A 213 13.10 12.81 -7.02
C ILE A 213 13.15 12.62 -5.50
N ILE A 214 13.72 13.58 -4.77
CA ILE A 214 13.78 13.52 -3.30
C ILE A 214 12.37 13.51 -2.70
N ALA A 215 11.45 14.36 -3.19
CA ALA A 215 10.07 14.39 -2.73
C ALA A 215 9.34 13.07 -3.01
N ASN A 216 9.52 12.48 -4.19
CA ASN A 216 8.92 11.18 -4.51
C ASN A 216 9.47 10.04 -3.65
N LEU A 217 10.78 9.98 -3.45
CA LEU A 217 11.40 8.98 -2.58
C LEU A 217 10.90 9.12 -1.14
N HIS A 218 10.77 10.36 -0.66
CA HIS A 218 10.16 10.66 0.63
C HIS A 218 8.76 10.04 0.75
N ASP A 219 7.89 10.22 -0.24
CA ASP A 219 6.51 9.73 -0.20
C ASP A 219 6.45 8.20 -0.12
N VAL A 220 7.25 7.51 -0.94
CA VAL A 220 7.35 6.05 -0.92
C VAL A 220 7.83 5.55 0.43
N VAL A 221 8.91 6.12 0.96
CA VAL A 221 9.47 5.71 2.24
C VAL A 221 8.49 5.94 3.39
N ILE A 222 7.73 7.03 3.35
CA ILE A 222 6.68 7.30 4.34
C ILE A 222 5.59 6.22 4.29
N ILE A 223 5.06 5.88 3.10
CA ILE A 223 4.06 4.81 2.97
C ILE A 223 4.59 3.51 3.57
N LEU A 224 5.78 3.08 3.12
CA LEU A 224 6.40 1.86 3.63
C LEU A 224 6.66 1.92 5.14
N GLY A 225 7.06 3.10 5.65
CA GLY A 225 7.26 3.35 7.07
C GLY A 225 6.00 3.17 7.91
N PHE A 226 4.84 3.64 7.43
CA PHE A 226 3.55 3.40 8.09
C PHE A 226 3.21 1.90 8.11
N PHE A 227 3.43 1.19 6.99
CA PHE A 227 3.22 -0.25 6.93
C PHE A 227 4.14 -1.01 7.90
N ALA A 228 5.40 -0.60 8.01
CA ALA A 228 6.35 -1.17 8.96
C ALA A 228 6.00 -0.83 10.42
N LEU A 229 5.56 0.40 10.72
CA LEU A 229 5.20 0.84 12.07
C LEU A 229 4.03 0.03 12.63
N PHE A 230 2.93 -0.04 11.86
CA PHE A 230 1.69 -0.71 12.26
C PHE A 230 1.66 -2.20 11.92
N GLN A 231 2.70 -2.72 11.26
CA GLN A 231 2.79 -4.10 10.78
C GLN A 231 1.59 -4.51 9.91
N TRP A 232 1.08 -3.55 9.10
CA TRP A 232 0.04 -3.83 8.13
C TRP A 232 0.56 -4.75 7.03
N GLU A 233 -0.34 -5.54 6.48
CA GLU A 233 0.01 -6.51 5.44
C GLU A 233 0.44 -5.81 4.14
N PHE A 234 1.67 -6.10 3.69
CA PHE A 234 2.21 -5.65 2.43
C PHE A 234 1.97 -6.71 1.35
N SER A 235 0.92 -6.51 0.55
CA SER A 235 0.47 -7.42 -0.52
C SER A 235 0.75 -6.86 -1.91
N LEU A 236 0.52 -7.65 -2.97
CA LEU A 236 0.64 -7.16 -4.37
C LEU A 236 -0.26 -5.96 -4.66
N PRO A 237 -1.54 -5.90 -4.22
CA PRO A 237 -2.32 -4.68 -4.32
C PRO A 237 -1.66 -3.47 -3.65
N VAL A 238 -1.05 -3.64 -2.47
CA VAL A 238 -0.34 -2.53 -1.79
C VAL A 238 0.86 -2.07 -2.60
N LEU A 239 1.64 -3.00 -3.17
CA LEU A 239 2.73 -2.66 -4.09
C LEU A 239 2.21 -1.87 -5.30
N ALA A 240 1.09 -2.28 -5.89
CA ALA A 240 0.44 -1.54 -6.98
C ALA A 240 0.01 -0.13 -6.54
N ALA A 241 -0.48 0.03 -5.30
CA ALA A 241 -0.79 1.35 -4.74
C ALA A 241 0.46 2.24 -4.63
N VAL A 242 1.59 1.70 -4.15
CA VAL A 242 2.87 2.43 -4.06
C VAL A 242 3.33 2.89 -5.44
N LEU A 243 3.25 2.02 -6.46
CA LEU A 243 3.56 2.37 -7.86
C LEU A 243 2.63 3.46 -8.40
N ALA A 244 1.33 3.38 -8.10
CA ALA A 244 0.36 4.39 -8.50
C ALA A 244 0.64 5.75 -7.83
N VAL A 245 1.00 5.76 -6.56
CA VAL A 245 1.37 6.98 -5.82
C VAL A 245 2.62 7.62 -6.41
N LEU A 246 3.63 6.84 -6.80
CA LEU A 246 4.82 7.37 -7.48
C LEU A 246 4.44 8.21 -8.70
N GLY A 247 3.58 7.67 -9.58
CA GLY A 247 3.11 8.40 -10.76
C GLY A 247 2.26 9.63 -10.41
N TYR A 248 1.44 9.50 -9.38
CA TYR A 248 0.54 10.57 -8.93
C TYR A 248 1.29 11.76 -8.30
N SER A 249 2.26 11.48 -7.42
CA SER A 249 3.09 12.50 -6.75
C SER A 249 3.97 13.26 -7.75
N VAL A 250 4.56 12.54 -8.74
CA VAL A 250 5.31 13.18 -9.82
C VAL A 250 4.48 14.19 -10.60
N ASN A 251 3.22 13.83 -10.92
CA ASN A 251 2.36 14.73 -11.69
C ASN A 251 2.13 16.06 -10.98
N GLU A 252 1.91 16.07 -9.66
CA GLU A 252 1.76 17.30 -8.88
C GLU A 252 3.06 18.11 -8.84
N SER A 253 4.19 17.45 -8.59
CA SER A 253 5.52 18.08 -8.60
C SER A 253 5.82 18.75 -9.95
N VAL A 254 5.47 18.10 -11.06
CA VAL A 254 5.62 18.65 -12.43
C VAL A 254 4.78 19.91 -12.61
N VAL A 255 3.51 19.91 -12.16
CA VAL A 255 2.62 21.06 -12.28
C VAL A 255 3.16 22.28 -11.52
N ILE A 256 3.62 22.07 -10.30
CA ILE A 256 4.22 23.16 -9.48
C ILE A 256 5.53 23.64 -10.12
N ALA A 257 6.40 22.73 -10.55
CA ALA A 257 7.66 23.06 -11.20
C ALA A 257 7.46 23.85 -12.50
N ASP A 258 6.54 23.44 -13.36
CA ASP A 258 6.20 24.19 -14.59
C ASP A 258 5.67 25.59 -14.26
N ARG A 259 4.85 25.72 -13.22
CA ARG A 259 4.32 27.02 -12.81
C ARG A 259 5.42 27.93 -12.25
N ILE A 260 6.35 27.37 -11.46
CA ILE A 260 7.53 28.11 -10.99
C ILE A 260 8.33 28.62 -12.20
N ARG A 261 8.62 27.77 -13.19
CA ARG A 261 9.34 28.17 -14.43
C ARG A 261 8.62 29.25 -15.21
N GLU A 262 7.30 29.15 -15.34
CA GLU A 262 6.49 30.17 -15.99
C GLU A 262 6.59 31.51 -15.26
N ASN A 263 6.49 31.51 -13.93
CA ASN A 263 6.55 32.71 -13.11
C ASN A 263 7.95 33.39 -13.19
N PHE A 264 9.03 32.62 -13.26
CA PHE A 264 10.38 33.20 -13.47
C PHE A 264 10.48 34.01 -14.77
N ARG A 265 9.73 33.64 -15.80
CA ARG A 265 9.66 34.40 -17.07
C ARG A 265 8.80 35.65 -16.97
N LYS A 266 7.67 35.58 -16.23
CA LYS A 266 6.68 36.65 -16.11
C LYS A 266 7.02 37.67 -15.03
N MET A 267 7.43 37.23 -13.84
CA MET A 267 7.62 38.04 -12.64
C MET A 267 9.09 38.55 -12.56
N ARG A 268 9.48 39.46 -13.46
CA ARG A 268 10.90 39.88 -13.63
C ARG A 268 11.54 40.58 -12.43
N LYS A 269 10.75 41.21 -11.56
CA LYS A 269 11.22 41.98 -10.41
C LYS A 269 11.01 41.26 -9.06
N ALA A 270 10.32 40.14 -9.03
CA ALA A 270 10.00 39.40 -7.81
C ALA A 270 11.21 38.58 -7.33
N SER A 271 11.31 38.40 -6.03
CA SER A 271 12.25 37.48 -5.39
C SER A 271 11.90 36.01 -5.71
N VAL A 272 12.87 35.11 -5.57
CA VAL A 272 12.67 33.67 -5.76
C VAL A 272 11.57 33.14 -4.86
N THR A 273 11.50 33.63 -3.61
CA THR A 273 10.49 33.26 -2.62
C THR A 273 9.08 33.65 -3.10
N GLU A 274 8.88 34.89 -3.52
CA GLU A 274 7.60 35.38 -4.05
C GLU A 274 7.16 34.64 -5.31
N ILE A 275 8.09 34.26 -6.18
CA ILE A 275 7.82 33.48 -7.39
C ILE A 275 7.30 32.11 -7.04
N ILE A 276 7.91 31.43 -6.05
CA ILE A 276 7.49 30.10 -5.60
C ILE A 276 6.15 30.17 -4.87
N ASP A 277 5.96 31.12 -3.93
CA ASP A 277 4.70 31.30 -3.20
C ASP A 277 3.54 31.58 -4.14
N ASN A 278 3.74 32.45 -5.15
CA ASN A 278 2.74 32.70 -6.19
C ASN A 278 2.45 31.44 -7.03
N ALA A 279 3.48 30.66 -7.42
CA ALA A 279 3.31 29.46 -8.19
C ALA A 279 2.42 28.44 -7.46
N ILE A 280 2.73 28.19 -6.18
CA ILE A 280 1.95 27.28 -5.33
C ILE A 280 0.52 27.80 -5.16
N THR A 281 0.36 29.09 -4.82
CA THR A 281 -0.97 29.70 -4.62
C THR A 281 -1.84 29.58 -5.87
N ARG A 282 -1.27 29.75 -7.06
CA ARG A 282 -2.01 29.65 -8.34
C ARG A 282 -2.33 28.23 -8.75
N THR A 283 -1.60 27.23 -8.27
CA THR A 283 -1.87 25.82 -8.55
C THR A 283 -2.77 25.16 -7.50
N ILE A 284 -2.89 25.71 -6.30
CA ILE A 284 -3.57 25.11 -5.16
C ILE A 284 -5.05 24.76 -5.42
N SER A 285 -5.77 25.58 -6.19
CA SER A 285 -7.14 25.29 -6.57
C SER A 285 -7.26 24.01 -7.40
N ARG A 286 -6.31 23.79 -8.32
CA ARG A 286 -6.22 22.55 -9.10
C ARG A 286 -5.85 21.39 -8.21
N THR A 287 -4.85 21.55 -7.36
CA THR A 287 -4.39 20.54 -6.40
C THR A 287 -5.54 20.04 -5.52
N ILE A 288 -6.30 20.96 -4.91
CA ILE A 288 -7.44 20.61 -4.04
C ILE A 288 -8.51 19.81 -4.83
N ILE A 289 -8.83 20.22 -6.05
CA ILE A 289 -9.85 19.52 -6.85
C ILE A 289 -9.36 18.14 -7.27
N THR A 290 -8.17 18.03 -7.86
CA THR A 290 -7.65 16.75 -8.36
C THR A 290 -7.44 15.75 -7.24
N HIS A 291 -6.79 16.17 -6.15
CA HIS A 291 -6.55 15.30 -5.00
C HIS A 291 -7.83 15.02 -4.21
N GLY A 292 -8.73 16.02 -4.08
CA GLY A 292 -10.02 15.84 -3.42
C GLY A 292 -10.91 14.81 -4.13
N CYS A 293 -11.02 14.87 -5.45
CA CYS A 293 -11.76 13.88 -6.23
C CYS A 293 -11.15 12.47 -6.07
N THR A 294 -9.83 12.35 -6.20
CA THR A 294 -9.15 11.06 -6.05
C THR A 294 -9.29 10.53 -4.62
N GLN A 295 -9.11 11.40 -3.61
CA GLN A 295 -9.25 11.01 -2.20
C GLN A 295 -10.69 10.57 -1.88
N THR A 296 -11.72 11.21 -2.45
CA THR A 296 -13.11 10.78 -2.29
C THR A 296 -13.33 9.38 -2.83
N MET A 297 -12.80 9.07 -4.02
CA MET A 297 -12.87 7.74 -4.61
C MET A 297 -12.14 6.71 -3.71
N VAL A 298 -10.92 7.01 -3.29
CA VAL A 298 -10.12 6.12 -2.43
C VAL A 298 -10.75 5.92 -1.05
N THR A 299 -11.34 6.98 -0.47
CA THR A 299 -12.09 6.87 0.80
C THR A 299 -13.33 5.99 0.64
N SER A 300 -14.03 6.08 -0.50
CA SER A 300 -15.13 5.15 -0.80
C SER A 300 -14.66 3.70 -0.84
N MET A 301 -13.49 3.44 -1.45
CA MET A 301 -12.90 2.09 -1.45
C MET A 301 -12.49 1.66 -0.04
N LEU A 302 -11.96 2.56 0.78
CA LEU A 302 -11.55 2.26 2.16
C LEU A 302 -12.76 1.87 3.04
N VAL A 303 -13.91 2.54 2.84
CA VAL A 303 -15.12 2.33 3.64
C VAL A 303 -15.96 1.15 3.13
N PHE A 304 -16.11 1.03 1.81
CA PHE A 304 -17.02 0.07 1.18
C PHE A 304 -16.32 -1.07 0.43
N GLY A 305 -15.00 -0.99 0.21
CA GLY A 305 -14.24 -1.94 -0.59
C GLY A 305 -13.96 -3.30 0.08
N GLY A 306 -14.32 -3.41 1.35
CA GLY A 306 -14.08 -4.63 2.12
C GLY A 306 -12.61 -4.92 2.42
N PRO A 307 -12.32 -6.06 3.06
CA PRO A 307 -10.97 -6.39 3.53
C PRO A 307 -9.92 -6.46 2.42
N ALA A 308 -10.29 -6.96 1.24
CA ALA A 308 -9.37 -7.15 0.12
C ALA A 308 -8.79 -5.83 -0.42
N LEU A 309 -9.57 -4.73 -0.37
CA LEU A 309 -9.13 -3.41 -0.85
C LEU A 309 -8.66 -2.48 0.27
N HIS A 310 -8.80 -2.90 1.54
CA HIS A 310 -8.52 -2.04 2.69
C HIS A 310 -7.10 -1.48 2.69
N TYR A 311 -6.09 -2.33 2.66
CA TYR A 311 -4.68 -1.89 2.71
C TYR A 311 -4.23 -1.22 1.42
N PHE A 312 -4.79 -1.59 0.26
CA PHE A 312 -4.60 -0.89 -1.00
C PHE A 312 -5.09 0.58 -0.89
N ALA A 313 -6.34 0.77 -0.45
CA ALA A 313 -6.93 2.10 -0.29
C ALA A 313 -6.22 2.92 0.80
N LEU A 314 -5.76 2.25 1.88
CA LEU A 314 -5.00 2.90 2.94
C LEU A 314 -3.65 3.41 2.44
N ALA A 315 -2.91 2.61 1.67
CA ALA A 315 -1.65 3.03 1.05
C ALA A 315 -1.84 4.21 0.09
N LEU A 316 -2.88 4.18 -0.74
CA LEU A 316 -3.24 5.30 -1.61
C LEU A 316 -3.59 6.56 -0.81
N THR A 317 -4.38 6.43 0.26
CA THR A 317 -4.77 7.56 1.13
C THR A 317 -3.55 8.25 1.71
N ILE A 318 -2.63 7.47 2.32
CA ILE A 318 -1.37 7.99 2.86
C ILE A 318 -0.58 8.66 1.75
N GLY A 319 -0.42 8.00 0.61
CA GLY A 319 0.35 8.49 -0.52
C GLY A 319 -0.21 9.78 -1.12
N ILE A 320 -1.53 9.93 -1.26
CA ILE A 320 -2.16 11.16 -1.74
C ILE A 320 -1.94 12.31 -0.75
N CYS A 321 -2.15 12.08 0.56
CA CYS A 321 -1.96 13.09 1.58
C CYS A 321 -0.51 13.58 1.65
N PHE A 322 0.44 12.65 1.67
CA PHE A 322 1.87 13.00 1.72
C PHE A 322 2.39 13.53 0.38
N GLY A 323 1.83 13.11 -0.77
CA GLY A 323 2.17 13.63 -2.08
C GLY A 323 1.81 15.12 -2.26
N ILE A 324 0.66 15.56 -1.74
CA ILE A 324 0.32 17.00 -1.67
C ILE A 324 1.32 17.74 -0.80
N TYR A 325 1.56 17.20 0.39
CA TYR A 325 2.49 17.80 1.35
C TYR A 325 3.90 17.91 0.77
N SER A 326 4.43 16.84 0.19
CA SER A 326 5.80 16.78 -0.31
C SER A 326 6.03 17.69 -1.51
N SER A 327 5.08 17.77 -2.44
CA SER A 327 5.18 18.64 -3.63
C SER A 327 5.24 20.10 -3.25
N VAL A 328 4.46 20.55 -2.28
CA VAL A 328 4.37 21.93 -1.83
C VAL A 328 5.47 22.29 -0.83
N LEU A 329 5.70 21.43 0.16
CA LEU A 329 6.49 21.76 1.35
C LEU A 329 7.85 21.04 1.43
N VAL A 330 8.15 20.12 0.51
CA VAL A 330 9.45 19.48 0.37
C VAL A 330 10.10 19.88 -0.95
N MET A 331 9.47 19.56 -2.08
CA MET A 331 10.05 19.83 -3.40
C MET A 331 10.29 21.32 -3.65
N ALA A 332 9.30 22.18 -3.44
CA ALA A 332 9.41 23.59 -3.74
C ALA A 332 10.49 24.34 -2.89
N PRO A 333 10.60 24.11 -1.56
CA PRO A 333 11.73 24.61 -0.78
C PRO A 333 13.08 24.04 -1.21
N LEU A 334 13.17 22.76 -1.59
CA LEU A 334 14.40 22.16 -2.08
C LEU A 334 14.88 22.86 -3.36
N VAL A 335 13.98 23.17 -4.29
CA VAL A 335 14.32 23.96 -5.50
C VAL A 335 14.95 25.30 -5.12
N ARG A 336 14.39 25.99 -4.09
CA ARG A 336 14.94 27.23 -3.58
C ARG A 336 16.35 27.04 -2.98
N TRP A 337 16.53 26.00 -2.15
CA TRP A 337 17.80 25.72 -1.47
C TRP A 337 18.91 25.26 -2.43
N LEU A 338 18.51 24.55 -3.51
CA LEU A 338 19.44 24.23 -4.61
C LEU A 338 19.85 25.46 -5.43
N GLY A 339 19.36 26.65 -5.04
CA GLY A 339 19.81 27.92 -5.60
C GLY A 339 19.35 28.12 -7.05
N VAL A 340 18.05 27.81 -7.33
CA VAL A 340 17.48 28.13 -8.65
C VAL A 340 17.57 29.63 -8.92
N ARG A 341 18.05 29.98 -10.10
CA ARG A 341 18.21 31.37 -10.55
C ARG A 341 17.49 31.58 -11.88
N ARG A 342 17.22 32.84 -12.19
CA ARG A 342 16.59 33.18 -13.46
C ARG A 342 17.43 32.76 -14.67
N GLU A 343 18.73 32.86 -14.55
CA GLU A 343 19.71 32.48 -15.59
C GLU A 343 19.59 31.01 -15.98
N ASP A 344 19.22 30.16 -15.02
CA ASP A 344 19.00 28.74 -15.27
C ASP A 344 17.75 28.48 -16.18
N LEU A 345 16.77 29.42 -16.18
CA LEU A 345 15.44 29.20 -16.78
C LEU A 345 15.14 30.10 -17.99
N VAL A 346 15.86 31.19 -18.12
CA VAL A 346 15.65 32.16 -19.21
C VAL A 346 16.96 32.24 -20.02
N LYS A 347 16.92 31.67 -21.24
CA LYS A 347 18.05 31.83 -22.17
C LYS A 347 18.30 33.33 -22.39
N PRO A 348 19.57 33.84 -22.28
CA PRO A 348 19.87 35.21 -22.65
C PRO A 348 19.41 35.44 -24.09
N LEU A 349 18.76 36.60 -24.32
CA LEU A 349 18.47 37.04 -25.67
C LEU A 349 19.83 37.11 -26.40
N LYS A 350 19.98 36.32 -27.47
CA LYS A 350 21.10 36.48 -28.37
C LYS A 350 21.09 37.95 -28.79
N ASP A 351 22.11 38.72 -28.44
CA ASP A 351 22.32 40.06 -29.00
C ASP A 351 22.19 39.93 -30.51
N LYS A 352 21.16 40.55 -31.09
CA LYS A 352 21.14 40.79 -32.52
C LYS A 352 22.41 41.60 -32.77
N LYS A 353 23.47 40.97 -33.31
CA LYS A 353 24.57 41.66 -33.89
C LYS A 353 23.93 42.70 -34.81
N GLN A 354 24.18 43.96 -34.48
CA GLN A 354 23.94 45.04 -35.39
C GLN A 354 24.65 44.67 -36.69
N GLU A 355 23.90 44.30 -37.71
CA GLU A 355 24.40 44.30 -39.07
C GLU A 355 24.73 45.76 -39.34
N ALA A 356 26.02 46.06 -39.31
CA ALA A 356 26.54 47.34 -39.80
C ALA A 356 26.11 47.46 -41.25
N VAL A 357 25.18 48.36 -41.48
CA VAL A 357 24.87 48.87 -42.81
C VAL A 357 26.10 49.66 -43.25
N VAL A 358 26.87 49.08 -44.17
CA VAL A 358 27.88 49.79 -44.97
C VAL A 358 27.18 50.37 -46.20
#